data_b75d2b4675c5b17e566a4555045bceb5
#
_entry.id   b75d2b4675c5b17e566a4555045bceb5
#
_cell.length_a   1.000
_cell.length_b   1.000
_cell.length_c   1.000
_cell.angle_alpha   90.00
_cell.angle_beta   90.00
_cell.angle_gamma   90.00
#
_symmetry.space_group_name_H-M   'P 1'
#
loop_
_entity.id
_entity.type
_entity.pdbx_description
1 polymer ?
#
loop_
_entity_poly.entity_id
_entity_poly.type
_entity_poly.pdbx_seq_one_letter_code
_entity_poly.pdbx_strand_id
1 'polypeptide(L)'
;MKIAKSVLAALGLLALNGPVSGQSSNEVVITGVRFAYPIVEKWISDYKAINPQANIRIENRTITDPQKYDLLIEAYELNKEPKEKREYVSLGRYALLPVANAKSVFAKEYSEKGLTEKTYKQLFFHDIYAEKDKALPENYTVYTRLQKAGAPVTFAKYFGYEQQQIKGKSIAGADEHLIKALLKDETGVTYTTIGLAYDAKTGQTVEGLTVIPVDLDGNGKVSKEEKALGNREAWITALESQKVKNVPVEYIHFSIDRQNTNPEAKKFLLWVADNAEKDLHNFGYLKGESGRLTEDKEKLESLLRK
;
A
#
# COMPACT_ATOMS: atom_id res chain seq x y z
N MET A 1 -63.98 40.92 -48.83
CA MET A 1 -64.26 41.50 -47.53
C MET A 1 -64.51 40.34 -46.59
N LYS A 2 -63.47 39.80 -45.88
CA LYS A 2 -63.61 38.92 -44.77
C LYS A 2 -62.32 39.04 -43.92
N ILE A 3 -62.49 39.51 -42.74
CA ILE A 3 -61.48 39.81 -41.72
C ILE A 3 -61.04 38.47 -41.04
N ALA A 4 -59.78 38.16 -41.09
CA ALA A 4 -59.22 37.04 -40.37
C ALA A 4 -58.60 37.56 -39.05
N LYS A 5 -59.09 37.05 -37.92
CA LYS A 5 -58.61 37.33 -36.58
C LYS A 5 -57.37 36.46 -36.29
N SER A 6 -56.24 37.08 -35.97
CA SER A 6 -55.04 36.39 -35.46
C SER A 6 -55.18 36.12 -33.98
N VAL A 7 -55.03 34.85 -33.58
CA VAL A 7 -54.92 34.40 -32.20
C VAL A 7 -53.44 34.22 -31.89
N LEU A 8 -52.92 35.06 -31.00
CA LEU A 8 -51.58 34.91 -30.43
C LEU A 8 -51.60 33.82 -29.33
N ALA A 9 -50.92 32.70 -29.56
CA ALA A 9 -50.69 31.70 -28.57
C ALA A 9 -49.36 32.02 -27.85
N ALA A 10 -49.44 32.39 -26.57
CA ALA A 10 -48.29 32.56 -25.72
C ALA A 10 -47.85 31.18 -25.22
N LEU A 11 -46.70 30.68 -25.71
CA LEU A 11 -46.01 29.51 -25.13
C LEU A 11 -45.25 29.95 -23.88
N GLY A 12 -45.77 29.53 -22.70
CA GLY A 12 -45.05 29.63 -21.46
C GLY A 12 -43.91 28.62 -21.42
N LEU A 13 -42.66 29.08 -21.36
CA LEU A 13 -41.50 28.26 -21.02
C LEU A 13 -41.59 27.88 -19.52
N LEU A 14 -41.99 26.66 -19.24
CA LEU A 14 -41.73 26.02 -17.93
C LEU A 14 -40.27 25.62 -17.86
N ALA A 15 -39.47 26.42 -17.15
CA ALA A 15 -38.13 26.04 -16.77
C ALA A 15 -38.23 24.86 -15.76
N LEU A 16 -37.97 23.66 -16.27
CA LEU A 16 -37.72 22.50 -15.40
C LEU A 16 -36.38 22.67 -14.70
N ASN A 17 -36.39 23.30 -13.53
CA ASN A 17 -35.31 23.18 -12.57
C ASN A 17 -35.34 21.74 -12.04
N GLY A 18 -34.67 20.82 -12.77
CA GLY A 18 -34.32 19.51 -12.22
C GLY A 18 -33.44 19.71 -10.98
N PRO A 19 -33.62 18.90 -9.93
CA PRO A 19 -32.72 18.98 -8.79
C PRO A 19 -31.31 18.70 -9.31
N VAL A 20 -30.41 19.70 -9.21
CA VAL A 20 -28.98 19.47 -9.22
C VAL A 20 -28.76 18.50 -8.07
N SER A 21 -28.47 17.23 -8.36
CA SER A 21 -28.00 16.28 -7.38
C SER A 21 -26.72 16.83 -6.79
N GLY A 22 -26.86 17.65 -5.77
CA GLY A 22 -25.77 18.05 -4.90
C GLY A 22 -25.15 16.75 -4.39
N GLN A 23 -23.89 16.52 -4.71
CA GLN A 23 -23.06 15.52 -4.10
C GLN A 23 -23.34 15.62 -2.59
N SER A 24 -23.84 14.54 -1.97
CA SER A 24 -24.19 14.61 -0.56
C SER A 24 -22.94 15.03 0.19
N SER A 25 -23.02 16.12 0.95
CA SER A 25 -21.89 16.74 1.65
C SER A 25 -21.21 15.84 2.70
N ASN A 26 -21.61 14.60 2.80
CA ASN A 26 -21.17 13.62 3.81
C ASN A 26 -20.52 12.36 3.22
N GLU A 27 -20.36 12.22 1.90
CA GLU A 27 -19.62 11.09 1.34
C GLU A 27 -18.12 11.28 1.58
N VAL A 28 -17.46 10.25 2.12
CA VAL A 28 -16.00 10.20 2.27
C VAL A 28 -15.40 9.36 1.16
N VAL A 29 -14.53 9.96 0.35
CA VAL A 29 -13.85 9.30 -0.75
C VAL A 29 -12.40 9.03 -0.36
N ILE A 30 -11.99 7.76 -0.41
CA ILE A 30 -10.64 7.30 -0.10
C ILE A 30 -9.97 6.80 -1.36
N THR A 31 -8.72 7.15 -1.58
CA THR A 31 -7.88 6.65 -2.69
C THR A 31 -6.45 6.40 -2.24
N GLY A 32 -5.62 5.81 -3.09
CA GLY A 32 -4.18 5.68 -2.85
C GLY A 32 -3.60 4.28 -3.07
N VAL A 33 -2.81 3.82 -2.14
CA VAL A 33 -2.05 2.56 -2.23
C VAL A 33 -2.96 1.36 -2.05
N ARG A 34 -3.10 0.55 -3.11
CA ARG A 34 -4.10 -0.52 -3.15
C ARG A 34 -3.82 -1.71 -2.26
N PHE A 35 -2.57 -2.05 -1.99
CA PHE A 35 -2.27 -3.17 -1.07
C PHE A 35 -2.79 -2.91 0.36
N ALA A 36 -3.15 -1.65 0.70
CA ALA A 36 -3.77 -1.30 1.97
C ALA A 36 -5.31 -1.38 1.96
N TYR A 37 -5.94 -1.53 0.80
CA TYR A 37 -7.41 -1.53 0.72
C TYR A 37 -8.07 -2.59 1.60
N PRO A 38 -7.57 -3.84 1.72
CA PRO A 38 -8.21 -4.84 2.58
C PRO A 38 -8.33 -4.42 4.05
N ILE A 39 -7.30 -3.82 4.63
CA ILE A 39 -7.37 -3.33 6.02
C ILE A 39 -8.25 -2.08 6.12
N VAL A 40 -8.22 -1.20 5.13
CA VAL A 40 -9.08 0.00 5.10
C VAL A 40 -10.56 -0.39 4.97
N GLU A 41 -10.89 -1.39 4.16
CA GLU A 41 -12.25 -1.95 4.06
C GLU A 41 -12.73 -2.52 5.41
N LYS A 42 -11.84 -3.18 6.16
CA LYS A 42 -12.13 -3.65 7.52
C LYS A 42 -12.45 -2.46 8.45
N TRP A 43 -11.63 -1.42 8.45
CA TRP A 43 -11.88 -0.23 9.26
C TRP A 43 -13.17 0.50 8.86
N ILE A 44 -13.48 0.60 7.58
CA ILE A 44 -14.76 1.15 7.10
C ILE A 44 -15.93 0.32 7.62
N SER A 45 -15.84 -1.01 7.55
CA SER A 45 -16.87 -1.91 8.05
C SER A 45 -17.10 -1.75 9.54
N ASP A 46 -16.03 -1.68 10.34
CA ASP A 46 -16.12 -1.50 11.79
C ASP A 46 -16.67 -0.13 12.16
N TYR A 47 -16.23 0.92 11.47
CA TYR A 47 -16.76 2.26 11.68
C TYR A 47 -18.26 2.35 11.36
N LYS A 48 -18.70 1.75 10.25
CA LYS A 48 -20.12 1.69 9.89
C LYS A 48 -20.97 0.90 10.89
N ALA A 49 -20.41 -0.07 11.60
CA ALA A 49 -21.12 -0.80 12.62
C ALA A 49 -21.56 0.10 13.79
N ILE A 50 -20.78 1.15 14.09
CA ILE A 50 -21.11 2.14 15.15
C ILE A 50 -21.67 3.45 14.57
N ASN A 51 -21.49 3.70 13.30
CA ASN A 51 -21.99 4.87 12.56
C ASN A 51 -22.72 4.44 11.28
N PRO A 52 -23.92 3.85 11.35
CA PRO A 52 -24.60 3.27 10.19
C PRO A 52 -24.93 4.25 9.07
N GLN A 53 -24.95 5.55 9.37
CA GLN A 53 -25.21 6.61 8.39
C GLN A 53 -23.94 7.05 7.64
N ALA A 54 -22.75 6.57 8.03
CA ALA A 54 -21.50 6.94 7.37
C ALA A 54 -21.48 6.40 5.93
N ASN A 55 -21.28 7.30 4.98
CA ASN A 55 -21.13 6.99 3.57
C ASN A 55 -19.65 7.10 3.20
N ILE A 56 -18.93 5.99 3.24
CA ILE A 56 -17.48 5.93 2.97
C ILE A 56 -17.26 4.91 1.88
N ARG A 57 -16.49 5.28 0.86
CA ARG A 57 -16.08 4.41 -0.25
C ARG A 57 -14.60 4.54 -0.58
N ILE A 58 -14.05 3.46 -1.10
CA ILE A 58 -12.71 3.41 -1.65
C ILE A 58 -12.80 3.44 -3.18
N GLU A 59 -12.01 4.29 -3.81
CA GLU A 59 -11.90 4.32 -5.26
C GLU A 59 -11.04 3.16 -5.78
N ASN A 60 -11.56 2.43 -6.75
CA ASN A 60 -10.87 1.29 -7.37
C ASN A 60 -9.60 1.71 -8.14
N ARG A 61 -9.52 2.97 -8.55
CA ARG A 61 -8.37 3.54 -9.24
C ARG A 61 -7.83 4.71 -8.43
N THR A 62 -6.51 4.84 -8.37
CA THR A 62 -5.88 6.00 -7.74
C THR A 62 -6.32 7.28 -8.43
N ILE A 63 -6.95 8.18 -7.67
CA ILE A 63 -7.32 9.52 -8.11
C ILE A 63 -6.11 10.42 -7.88
N THR A 64 -5.74 11.18 -8.91
CA THR A 64 -4.63 12.14 -8.85
C THR A 64 -5.08 13.57 -8.56
N ASP A 65 -6.34 13.89 -8.81
CA ASP A 65 -6.94 15.20 -8.55
C ASP A 65 -7.31 15.32 -7.05
N PRO A 66 -6.63 16.19 -6.27
CA PRO A 66 -6.85 16.30 -4.83
C PRO A 66 -8.25 16.75 -4.44
N GLN A 67 -9.00 17.36 -5.35
CA GLN A 67 -10.36 17.83 -5.09
C GLN A 67 -11.42 16.72 -5.17
N LYS A 68 -11.03 15.52 -5.62
CA LYS A 68 -11.95 14.39 -5.84
C LYS A 68 -11.87 13.32 -4.76
N TYR A 69 -11.09 13.53 -3.73
CA TYR A 69 -11.01 12.61 -2.59
C TYR A 69 -10.75 13.37 -1.29
N ASP A 70 -11.16 12.78 -0.19
CA ASP A 70 -10.95 13.32 1.15
C ASP A 70 -9.67 12.77 1.78
N LEU A 71 -9.49 11.46 1.72
CA LEU A 71 -8.38 10.75 2.33
C LEU A 71 -7.50 10.07 1.28
N LEU A 72 -6.19 10.22 1.44
CA LEU A 72 -5.19 9.57 0.59
C LEU A 72 -4.38 8.58 1.42
N ILE A 73 -4.27 7.34 0.93
CA ILE A 73 -3.40 6.32 1.52
C ILE A 73 -2.04 6.39 0.84
N GLU A 74 -1.00 6.60 1.62
CA GLU A 74 0.38 6.73 1.15
C GLU A 74 1.28 5.72 1.84
N ALA A 75 2.26 5.20 1.12
CA ALA A 75 3.14 4.12 1.56
C ALA A 75 4.63 4.49 1.47
N TYR A 76 4.96 5.75 1.42
CA TYR A 76 6.31 6.28 1.53
C TYR A 76 6.26 7.75 1.96
N GLU A 77 7.36 8.20 2.53
CA GLU A 77 7.43 9.59 2.98
C GLU A 77 7.53 10.54 1.79
N LEU A 78 6.58 11.45 1.68
CA LEU A 78 6.56 12.45 0.61
C LEU A 78 7.59 13.56 0.85
N ASN A 79 7.97 14.25 -0.24
CA ASN A 79 8.76 15.47 -0.19
C ASN A 79 8.02 16.60 0.56
N LYS A 80 8.72 17.65 1.01
CA LYS A 80 8.21 18.72 1.89
C LYS A 80 6.93 19.40 1.40
N GLU A 81 6.79 19.71 0.10
CA GLU A 81 5.64 20.47 -0.41
C GLU A 81 4.26 19.83 -0.17
N PRO A 82 4.06 18.52 -0.46
CA PRO A 82 2.81 17.86 -0.09
C PRO A 82 2.54 17.87 1.41
N LYS A 83 3.59 17.76 2.25
CA LYS A 83 3.47 17.76 3.71
C LYS A 83 2.94 19.09 4.27
N GLU A 84 3.22 20.21 3.64
CA GLU A 84 2.76 21.52 4.10
C GLU A 84 1.25 21.71 3.93
N LYS A 85 0.65 21.05 2.93
CA LYS A 85 -0.78 21.16 2.62
C LYS A 85 -1.65 20.10 3.28
N ARG A 86 -1.05 19.01 3.72
CA ARG A 86 -1.79 17.85 4.24
C ARG A 86 -1.35 17.54 5.67
N GLU A 87 -2.27 16.98 6.44
CA GLU A 87 -1.97 16.35 7.72
C GLU A 87 -1.85 14.85 7.53
N TYR A 88 -0.86 14.23 8.18
CA TYR A 88 -0.51 12.82 8.03
C TYR A 88 -0.74 12.09 9.35
N VAL A 89 -1.34 10.90 9.25
CA VAL A 89 -1.48 9.99 10.38
C VAL A 89 -0.81 8.67 10.01
N SER A 90 0.24 8.33 10.75
CA SER A 90 0.97 7.06 10.59
C SER A 90 0.20 5.94 11.27
N LEU A 91 -0.38 5.03 10.49
CA LEU A 91 -1.28 4.00 11.00
C LEU A 91 -0.58 2.71 11.41
N GLY A 92 0.53 2.42 10.78
CA GLY A 92 1.33 1.22 10.98
C GLY A 92 2.48 1.19 9.99
N ARG A 93 3.22 0.09 9.98
CA ARG A 93 4.33 -0.13 9.04
C ARG A 93 4.08 -1.37 8.20
N TYR A 94 4.58 -1.38 6.98
CA TYR A 94 4.62 -2.57 6.13
C TYR A 94 6.06 -2.96 5.85
N ALA A 95 6.28 -4.24 5.63
CA ALA A 95 7.59 -4.78 5.26
C ALA A 95 7.51 -5.43 3.89
N LEU A 96 8.61 -5.36 3.13
CA LEU A 96 8.73 -5.96 1.81
C LEU A 96 9.66 -7.17 1.86
N LEU A 97 9.11 -8.34 1.56
CA LEU A 97 9.81 -9.62 1.57
C LEU A 97 10.09 -10.09 0.14
N PRO A 98 11.24 -10.74 -0.12
CA PRO A 98 11.51 -11.38 -1.39
C PRO A 98 10.71 -12.66 -1.50
N VAL A 99 10.02 -12.84 -2.63
CA VAL A 99 9.22 -14.03 -2.92
C VAL A 99 9.57 -14.59 -4.28
N ALA A 100 9.49 -15.90 -4.40
CA ALA A 100 9.69 -16.61 -5.66
C ALA A 100 8.55 -17.60 -5.91
N ASN A 101 8.38 -18.03 -7.17
CA ASN A 101 7.54 -19.18 -7.47
C ASN A 101 8.12 -20.42 -6.78
N ALA A 102 7.30 -21.12 -6.01
CA ALA A 102 7.74 -22.27 -5.20
C ALA A 102 8.35 -23.44 -6.02
N LYS A 103 8.03 -23.51 -7.31
CA LYS A 103 8.57 -24.52 -8.23
C LYS A 103 9.93 -24.12 -8.83
N SER A 104 10.35 -22.86 -8.67
CA SER A 104 11.57 -22.35 -9.30
C SER A 104 12.82 -23.02 -8.75
N VAL A 105 13.83 -23.15 -9.62
CA VAL A 105 15.19 -23.56 -9.20
C VAL A 105 15.75 -22.52 -8.21
N PHE A 106 15.46 -21.23 -8.45
CA PHE A 106 15.85 -20.15 -7.57
C PHE A 106 15.27 -20.35 -6.15
N ALA A 107 13.97 -20.63 -6.01
CA ALA A 107 13.34 -20.85 -4.71
C ALA A 107 13.99 -22.03 -3.97
N LYS A 108 14.23 -23.16 -4.64
CA LYS A 108 14.89 -24.33 -4.03
C LYS A 108 16.29 -24.01 -3.49
N GLU A 109 17.08 -23.32 -4.30
CA GLU A 109 18.45 -22.99 -3.94
C GLU A 109 18.51 -21.94 -2.82
N TYR A 110 17.72 -20.86 -2.94
CA TYR A 110 17.75 -19.75 -2.01
C TYR A 110 16.91 -19.92 -0.75
N SER A 111 16.02 -20.89 -0.68
CA SER A 111 15.45 -21.34 0.58
C SER A 111 16.52 -21.86 1.55
N GLU A 112 17.59 -22.45 0.99
CA GLU A 112 18.73 -22.94 1.79
C GLU A 112 19.81 -21.86 2.01
N LYS A 113 20.16 -21.10 0.98
CA LYS A 113 21.20 -20.08 1.05
C LYS A 113 20.73 -18.78 1.69
N GLY A 114 19.49 -18.37 1.41
CA GLY A 114 18.93 -17.07 1.76
C GLY A 114 19.55 -15.89 0.98
N LEU A 115 19.07 -14.69 1.23
CA LEU A 115 19.55 -13.46 0.61
C LEU A 115 20.28 -12.58 1.62
N THR A 116 21.52 -12.24 1.32
CA THR A 116 22.29 -11.19 1.99
C THR A 116 22.10 -9.87 1.25
N GLU A 117 22.54 -8.74 1.80
CA GLU A 117 22.49 -7.43 1.10
C GLU A 117 23.11 -7.49 -0.29
N LYS A 118 24.26 -8.15 -0.42
CA LYS A 118 24.94 -8.32 -1.69
C LYS A 118 24.09 -9.07 -2.71
N THR A 119 23.50 -10.20 -2.30
CA THR A 119 22.68 -11.03 -3.21
C THR A 119 21.35 -10.35 -3.55
N TYR A 120 20.79 -9.54 -2.64
CA TYR A 120 19.63 -8.67 -2.95
C TYR A 120 19.95 -7.68 -4.07
N LYS A 121 21.07 -6.95 -3.94
CA LYS A 121 21.48 -5.97 -4.94
C LYS A 121 21.72 -6.63 -6.30
N GLN A 122 22.38 -7.78 -6.31
CA GLN A 122 22.59 -8.56 -7.53
C GLN A 122 21.28 -9.07 -8.16
N LEU A 123 20.31 -9.47 -7.34
CA LEU A 123 19.06 -10.02 -7.80
C LEU A 123 18.16 -8.95 -8.43
N PHE A 124 18.02 -7.80 -7.78
CA PHE A 124 16.97 -6.84 -8.11
C PHE A 124 17.43 -5.59 -8.86
N PHE A 125 18.71 -5.24 -8.85
CA PHE A 125 19.15 -3.96 -9.40
C PHE A 125 20.15 -4.08 -10.54
N HIS A 126 20.10 -3.13 -11.47
CA HIS A 126 21.13 -2.90 -12.46
C HIS A 126 22.32 -2.19 -11.80
N ASP A 127 23.24 -2.95 -11.30
CA ASP A 127 24.45 -2.45 -10.66
C ASP A 127 25.68 -3.12 -11.31
N ILE A 128 26.46 -2.32 -12.05
CA ILE A 128 27.65 -2.76 -12.76
C ILE A 128 28.73 -3.35 -11.81
N TYR A 129 28.75 -2.92 -10.57
CA TYR A 129 29.69 -3.43 -9.57
C TYR A 129 29.23 -4.74 -8.96
N ALA A 130 27.91 -4.92 -8.79
CA ALA A 130 27.31 -6.16 -8.30
C ALA A 130 27.31 -7.28 -9.36
N GLU A 131 27.24 -6.94 -10.66
CA GLU A 131 27.16 -7.91 -11.76
C GLU A 131 28.49 -8.65 -12.05
N LYS A 132 29.62 -8.18 -11.52
CA LYS A 132 30.93 -8.82 -11.71
C LYS A 132 31.06 -10.16 -11.00
N ASP A 133 30.32 -10.38 -9.93
CA ASP A 133 30.30 -11.63 -9.18
C ASP A 133 29.09 -12.47 -9.56
N LYS A 134 29.25 -13.48 -10.40
CA LYS A 134 28.19 -14.43 -10.81
C LYS A 134 27.76 -15.33 -9.66
N ALA A 135 27.11 -14.76 -8.62
CA ALA A 135 26.68 -15.53 -7.45
C ALA A 135 25.25 -16.10 -7.60
N LEU A 136 24.49 -15.60 -8.57
CA LEU A 136 23.09 -16.02 -8.79
C LEU A 136 22.96 -17.03 -9.92
N PRO A 137 22.02 -17.99 -9.85
CA PRO A 137 21.70 -18.87 -10.96
C PRO A 137 21.19 -18.04 -12.15
N GLU A 138 21.46 -18.48 -13.37
CA GLU A 138 21.07 -17.74 -14.59
C GLU A 138 19.55 -17.85 -14.91
N ASN A 139 18.83 -18.73 -14.23
CA ASN A 139 17.44 -19.05 -14.58
C ASN A 139 16.42 -18.48 -13.58
N TYR A 140 16.27 -17.13 -13.58
CA TYR A 140 15.20 -16.44 -12.86
C TYR A 140 14.72 -15.21 -13.65
N THR A 141 13.47 -14.83 -13.42
CA THR A 141 12.85 -13.64 -14.00
C THR A 141 12.36 -12.73 -12.86
N VAL A 142 12.94 -11.54 -12.73
CA VAL A 142 12.47 -10.52 -11.78
C VAL A 142 11.22 -9.84 -12.34
N TYR A 143 10.20 -9.68 -11.50
CA TYR A 143 9.01 -8.89 -11.78
C TYR A 143 8.99 -7.64 -10.90
N THR A 144 8.66 -6.48 -11.47
CA THR A 144 8.50 -5.22 -10.76
C THR A 144 7.30 -4.43 -11.28
N ARG A 145 6.96 -3.32 -10.63
CA ARG A 145 5.86 -2.44 -11.04
C ARG A 145 6.31 -1.49 -12.15
N LEU A 146 5.45 -1.33 -13.17
CA LEU A 146 5.69 -0.34 -14.24
C LEU A 146 5.47 1.09 -13.72
N GLN A 147 4.36 1.34 -13.03
CA GLN A 147 4.06 2.67 -12.51
C GLN A 147 4.79 2.94 -11.21
N LYS A 148 5.14 4.21 -10.99
CA LYS A 148 5.63 4.67 -9.69
C LYS A 148 4.60 4.37 -8.61
N ALA A 149 5.01 3.68 -7.55
CA ALA A 149 4.13 3.27 -6.45
C ALA A 149 4.91 3.12 -5.14
N GLY A 150 4.18 3.03 -4.01
CA GLY A 150 4.78 2.94 -2.68
C GLY A 150 5.79 1.81 -2.53
N ALA A 151 5.39 0.57 -2.76
CA ALA A 151 6.25 -0.60 -2.56
C ALA A 151 7.55 -0.57 -3.39
N PRO A 152 7.54 -0.38 -4.73
CA PRO A 152 8.79 -0.33 -5.50
C PRO A 152 9.68 0.87 -5.17
N VAL A 153 9.11 2.03 -4.83
CA VAL A 153 9.91 3.20 -4.40
C VAL A 153 10.60 2.90 -3.07
N THR A 154 9.87 2.38 -2.08
CA THR A 154 10.44 2.00 -0.78
C THR A 154 11.50 0.92 -0.92
N PHE A 155 11.24 -0.11 -1.74
CA PHE A 155 12.18 -1.19 -1.99
C PHE A 155 13.50 -0.67 -2.57
N ALA A 156 13.44 0.11 -3.64
CA ALA A 156 14.64 0.64 -4.28
C ALA A 156 15.42 1.59 -3.35
N LYS A 157 14.73 2.56 -2.73
CA LYS A 157 15.32 3.55 -1.84
C LYS A 157 16.03 2.90 -0.65
N TYR A 158 15.48 1.83 -0.08
CA TYR A 158 16.11 1.12 1.03
C TYR A 158 17.51 0.60 0.68
N PHE A 159 17.68 0.08 -0.54
CA PHE A 159 18.98 -0.42 -1.02
C PHE A 159 19.88 0.66 -1.67
N GLY A 160 19.45 1.93 -1.65
CA GLY A 160 20.21 3.04 -2.21
C GLY A 160 20.01 3.27 -3.72
N TYR A 161 18.92 2.77 -4.28
CA TYR A 161 18.59 2.88 -5.70
C TYR A 161 17.27 3.63 -5.94
N GLU A 162 17.06 4.03 -7.20
CA GLU A 162 15.77 4.52 -7.68
C GLU A 162 14.94 3.36 -8.27
N GLN A 163 13.60 3.52 -8.28
CA GLN A 163 12.71 2.48 -8.82
C GLN A 163 13.08 2.01 -10.23
N GLN A 164 13.52 2.93 -11.09
CA GLN A 164 13.88 2.64 -12.48
C GLN A 164 15.13 1.72 -12.61
N GLN A 165 15.90 1.60 -11.54
CA GLN A 165 17.07 0.71 -11.48
C GLN A 165 16.68 -0.73 -11.07
N ILE A 166 15.44 -0.99 -10.71
CA ILE A 166 14.95 -2.35 -10.49
C ILE A 166 14.88 -3.04 -11.86
N LYS A 167 15.64 -4.12 -12.01
CA LYS A 167 15.69 -4.87 -13.25
C LYS A 167 14.50 -5.82 -13.42
N GLY A 168 14.33 -6.34 -14.62
CA GLY A 168 13.35 -7.39 -14.93
C GLY A 168 12.14 -6.89 -15.71
N LYS A 169 11.06 -7.67 -15.67
CA LYS A 169 9.82 -7.42 -16.40
C LYS A 169 8.90 -6.50 -15.61
N SER A 170 8.54 -5.37 -16.19
CA SER A 170 7.63 -4.40 -15.58
C SER A 170 6.17 -4.78 -15.81
N ILE A 171 5.38 -4.88 -14.73
CA ILE A 171 3.97 -5.23 -14.75
C ILE A 171 3.13 -3.98 -14.45
N ALA A 172 2.18 -3.70 -15.34
CA ALA A 172 1.18 -2.66 -15.12
C ALA A 172 0.12 -3.12 -14.11
N GLY A 173 -0.36 -2.18 -13.29
CA GLY A 173 -1.44 -2.46 -12.35
C GLY A 173 -1.01 -2.42 -10.88
N ALA A 174 -1.66 -3.18 -10.00
CA ALA A 174 -1.39 -3.23 -8.56
C ALA A 174 -0.38 -4.31 -8.19
N ASP A 175 0.03 -4.37 -6.92
CA ASP A 175 1.04 -5.32 -6.43
C ASP A 175 0.56 -6.78 -6.55
N GLU A 176 -0.76 -7.03 -6.46
CA GLU A 176 -1.37 -8.35 -6.70
C GLU A 176 -1.12 -8.87 -8.14
N HIS A 177 -0.89 -7.96 -9.11
CA HIS A 177 -0.54 -8.37 -10.47
C HIS A 177 0.89 -8.91 -10.58
N LEU A 178 1.82 -8.44 -9.71
CA LEU A 178 3.15 -9.05 -9.61
C LEU A 178 3.03 -10.49 -9.12
N ILE A 179 2.25 -10.73 -8.07
CA ILE A 179 2.03 -12.09 -7.55
C ILE A 179 1.39 -12.98 -8.61
N LYS A 180 0.38 -12.48 -9.33
CA LYS A 180 -0.24 -13.24 -10.43
C LYS A 180 0.73 -13.57 -11.56
N ALA A 181 1.64 -12.65 -11.90
CA ALA A 181 2.66 -12.87 -12.92
C ALA A 181 3.68 -13.92 -12.44
N LEU A 182 4.14 -13.80 -11.21
CA LEU A 182 5.08 -14.72 -10.58
C LEU A 182 4.50 -16.15 -10.51
N LEU A 183 3.24 -16.32 -10.13
CA LEU A 183 2.60 -17.64 -10.04
C LEU A 183 2.47 -18.35 -11.41
N LYS A 184 2.45 -17.59 -12.50
CA LYS A 184 2.39 -18.12 -13.88
C LYS A 184 3.75 -18.42 -14.49
N ASP A 185 4.83 -17.96 -13.89
CA ASP A 185 6.20 -18.13 -14.38
C ASP A 185 7.03 -18.89 -13.34
N GLU A 186 7.36 -20.14 -13.62
CA GLU A 186 8.17 -20.99 -12.74
C GLU A 186 9.60 -20.44 -12.51
N THR A 187 10.03 -19.40 -13.23
CA THR A 187 11.30 -18.70 -12.98
C THR A 187 11.10 -17.42 -12.19
N GLY A 188 9.86 -17.05 -11.84
CA GLY A 188 9.48 -15.76 -11.30
C GLY A 188 10.02 -15.46 -9.90
N VAL A 189 10.52 -14.24 -9.72
CA VAL A 189 10.97 -13.68 -8.43
C VAL A 189 10.46 -12.25 -8.33
N THR A 190 10.02 -11.81 -7.16
CA THR A 190 9.64 -10.42 -6.89
C THR A 190 9.80 -10.09 -5.40
N TYR A 191 9.44 -8.87 -5.03
CA TYR A 191 9.25 -8.44 -3.65
C TYR A 191 7.76 -8.14 -3.43
N THR A 192 7.28 -8.33 -2.20
CA THR A 192 5.89 -8.04 -1.87
C THR A 192 5.69 -7.78 -0.39
N THR A 193 4.53 -7.21 -0.03
CA THR A 193 4.19 -7.00 1.38
C THR A 193 3.87 -8.32 2.08
N ILE A 194 4.04 -8.38 3.40
CA ILE A 194 3.66 -9.55 4.22
C ILE A 194 2.19 -9.92 3.97
N GLY A 195 1.29 -8.91 3.89
CA GLY A 195 -0.15 -9.15 3.66
C GLY A 195 -0.48 -9.77 2.31
N LEU A 196 0.40 -9.68 1.30
CA LEU A 196 0.24 -10.35 0.01
C LEU A 196 1.03 -11.67 -0.10
N ALA A 197 2.06 -11.85 0.73
CA ALA A 197 2.85 -13.10 0.77
C ALA A 197 2.14 -14.19 1.55
N TYR A 198 1.31 -13.83 2.51
CA TYR A 198 0.65 -14.75 3.45
C TYR A 198 -0.87 -14.65 3.39
N ASP A 199 -1.53 -15.79 3.42
CA ASP A 199 -2.99 -15.87 3.49
C ASP A 199 -3.53 -15.25 4.78
N ALA A 200 -4.51 -14.38 4.67
CA ALA A 200 -5.02 -13.61 5.80
C ALA A 200 -5.69 -14.49 6.88
N LYS A 201 -6.27 -15.63 6.50
CA LYS A 201 -7.01 -16.51 7.43
C LYS A 201 -6.08 -17.49 8.13
N THR A 202 -5.16 -18.07 7.39
CA THR A 202 -4.29 -19.14 7.89
C THR A 202 -2.94 -18.65 8.40
N GLY A 203 -2.50 -17.46 7.97
CA GLY A 203 -1.16 -16.94 8.23
C GLY A 203 -0.04 -17.70 7.54
N GLN A 204 -0.38 -18.69 6.69
CA GLN A 204 0.57 -19.47 5.91
C GLN A 204 0.89 -18.77 4.58
N THR A 205 2.03 -19.10 4.00
CA THR A 205 2.43 -18.58 2.68
C THR A 205 1.34 -18.89 1.64
N VAL A 206 1.03 -17.93 0.79
CA VAL A 206 0.09 -18.13 -0.33
C VAL A 206 0.56 -19.29 -1.19
N GLU A 207 -0.38 -20.14 -1.58
CA GLU A 207 -0.08 -21.34 -2.39
C GLU A 207 0.68 -20.99 -3.67
N GLY A 208 1.75 -21.73 -3.95
CA GLY A 208 2.62 -21.49 -5.08
C GLY A 208 3.72 -20.43 -4.88
N LEU A 209 3.72 -19.73 -3.74
CA LEU A 209 4.79 -18.81 -3.34
C LEU A 209 5.77 -19.47 -2.36
N THR A 210 7.01 -18.98 -2.39
CA THR A 210 8.01 -19.20 -1.36
C THR A 210 8.59 -17.86 -0.96
N VAL A 211 8.56 -17.52 0.33
CA VAL A 211 9.31 -16.39 0.88
C VAL A 211 10.75 -16.84 1.03
N ILE A 212 11.68 -16.08 0.46
CA ILE A 212 13.10 -16.40 0.52
C ILE A 212 13.67 -15.87 1.85
N PRO A 213 14.38 -16.69 2.64
CA PRO A 213 15.02 -16.24 3.87
C PRO A 213 16.01 -15.10 3.63
N VAL A 214 16.16 -14.24 4.65
CA VAL A 214 16.95 -13.02 4.56
C VAL A 214 17.90 -12.94 5.76
N ASP A 215 19.11 -12.45 5.52
CA ASP A 215 20.10 -12.08 6.54
C ASP A 215 19.60 -10.83 7.31
N LEU A 216 18.90 -11.05 8.43
CA LEU A 216 18.23 -9.98 9.19
C LEU A 216 19.18 -9.20 10.10
N ASP A 217 20.25 -9.80 10.56
CA ASP A 217 21.26 -9.13 11.39
C ASP A 217 22.38 -8.48 10.56
N GLY A 218 22.46 -8.81 9.26
CA GLY A 218 23.42 -8.26 8.30
C GLY A 218 24.84 -8.74 8.50
N ASN A 219 25.00 -9.98 9.03
CA ASN A 219 26.30 -10.59 9.24
C ASN A 219 26.90 -11.26 7.96
N GLY A 220 26.16 -11.23 6.86
CA GLY A 220 26.56 -11.80 5.56
C GLY A 220 26.19 -13.28 5.38
N LYS A 221 25.39 -13.86 6.29
CA LYS A 221 24.93 -15.24 6.26
C LYS A 221 23.49 -15.30 6.74
N VAL A 222 22.74 -16.30 6.28
CA VAL A 222 21.39 -16.56 6.77
C VAL A 222 21.42 -17.74 7.75
N SER A 223 21.08 -17.47 9.00
CA SER A 223 21.07 -18.42 10.13
C SER A 223 19.92 -19.44 10.00
N LYS A 224 19.90 -20.45 10.88
CA LYS A 224 18.79 -21.40 10.97
C LYS A 224 17.50 -20.76 11.46
N GLU A 225 17.63 -19.81 12.39
CA GLU A 225 16.55 -19.05 12.99
C GLU A 225 15.87 -18.16 11.94
N GLU A 226 16.64 -17.48 11.09
CA GLU A 226 16.13 -16.67 9.97
C GLU A 226 15.43 -17.52 8.90
N LYS A 227 15.94 -18.72 8.62
CA LYS A 227 15.29 -19.68 7.72
C LYS A 227 13.99 -20.26 8.30
N ALA A 228 13.82 -20.25 9.61
CA ALA A 228 12.63 -20.75 10.29
C ALA A 228 11.44 -19.80 10.27
N LEU A 229 11.57 -18.58 9.70
CA LEU A 229 10.49 -17.61 9.59
C LEU A 229 9.46 -18.03 8.50
N GLY A 230 8.71 -19.09 8.81
CA GLY A 230 7.85 -19.77 7.83
C GLY A 230 6.42 -19.24 7.73
N ASN A 231 5.98 -18.31 8.59
CA ASN A 231 4.61 -17.80 8.60
C ASN A 231 4.57 -16.30 8.92
N ARG A 232 3.39 -15.70 8.72
CA ARG A 232 3.15 -14.26 8.93
C ARG A 232 3.55 -13.77 10.32
N GLU A 233 3.14 -14.50 11.36
CA GLU A 233 3.35 -14.10 12.74
C GLU A 233 4.84 -14.13 13.12
N ALA A 234 5.57 -15.14 12.65
CA ALA A 234 7.01 -15.24 12.86
C ALA A 234 7.75 -14.02 12.25
N TRP A 235 7.39 -13.61 11.04
CA TRP A 235 7.96 -12.42 10.43
C TRP A 235 7.61 -11.15 11.19
N ILE A 236 6.33 -10.96 11.56
CA ILE A 236 5.90 -9.79 12.34
C ILE A 236 6.68 -9.71 13.65
N THR A 237 6.76 -10.82 14.39
CA THR A 237 7.49 -10.90 15.66
C THR A 237 8.97 -10.55 15.47
N ALA A 238 9.63 -11.12 14.46
CA ALA A 238 11.03 -10.83 14.18
C ALA A 238 11.27 -9.35 13.84
N LEU A 239 10.39 -8.74 13.04
CA LEU A 239 10.50 -7.35 12.58
C LEU A 239 10.16 -6.31 13.67
N GLU A 240 9.37 -6.69 14.66
CA GLU A 240 9.01 -5.81 15.79
C GLU A 240 9.94 -5.95 17.00
N SER A 241 10.54 -7.14 17.19
CA SER A 241 11.35 -7.43 18.37
C SER A 241 12.76 -6.84 18.32
N GLN A 242 13.28 -6.55 17.14
CA GLN A 242 14.64 -6.08 16.94
C GLN A 242 14.80 -5.19 15.71
N LYS A 243 15.88 -4.40 15.67
CA LYS A 243 16.26 -3.67 14.45
C LYS A 243 16.83 -4.64 13.43
N VAL A 244 16.11 -4.82 12.33
CA VAL A 244 16.51 -5.72 11.24
C VAL A 244 17.18 -5.00 10.09
N LYS A 245 17.98 -5.73 9.31
CA LYS A 245 18.59 -5.32 8.05
C LYS A 245 18.00 -6.12 6.90
N ASN A 246 18.23 -5.67 5.69
CA ASN A 246 17.86 -6.33 4.43
C ASN A 246 16.35 -6.58 4.24
N VAL A 247 15.51 -6.01 5.08
CA VAL A 247 14.06 -5.98 4.89
C VAL A 247 13.60 -4.52 4.89
N PRO A 248 13.17 -3.99 3.73
CA PRO A 248 12.59 -2.66 3.66
C PRO A 248 11.32 -2.57 4.50
N VAL A 249 11.30 -1.64 5.44
CA VAL A 249 10.13 -1.33 6.29
C VAL A 249 9.82 0.14 6.15
N GLU A 250 8.54 0.48 5.92
CA GLU A 250 8.10 1.86 5.80
C GLU A 250 6.70 2.02 6.40
N TYR A 251 6.34 3.25 6.71
CA TYR A 251 5.02 3.58 7.24
C TYR A 251 3.95 3.59 6.15
N ILE A 252 2.75 3.21 6.56
CA ILE A 252 1.53 3.50 5.83
C ILE A 252 0.81 4.64 6.52
N HIS A 253 0.41 5.64 5.74
CA HIS A 253 -0.21 6.86 6.22
C HIS A 253 -1.58 7.03 5.62
N PHE A 254 -2.51 7.55 6.40
CA PHE A 254 -3.58 8.38 5.84
C PHE A 254 -3.14 9.83 5.84
N SER A 255 -3.48 10.55 4.78
CA SER A 255 -3.34 12.00 4.76
C SER A 255 -4.66 12.67 4.37
N ILE A 256 -4.92 13.82 4.98
CA ILE A 256 -6.08 14.68 4.73
C ILE A 256 -5.59 16.09 4.40
N ASP A 257 -6.22 16.76 3.44
CA ASP A 257 -5.94 18.16 3.16
C ASP A 257 -6.33 19.01 4.37
N ARG A 258 -5.46 19.94 4.77
CA ARG A 258 -5.73 20.84 5.93
C ARG A 258 -6.94 21.75 5.72
N GLN A 259 -7.31 21.98 4.45
CA GLN A 259 -8.50 22.73 4.06
C GLN A 259 -9.72 21.85 3.83
N ASN A 260 -9.62 20.51 4.04
CA ASN A 260 -10.75 19.60 3.90
C ASN A 260 -11.88 19.99 4.85
N THR A 261 -13.07 20.20 4.29
CA THR A 261 -14.27 20.64 5.03
C THR A 261 -15.21 19.49 5.38
N ASN A 262 -14.91 18.24 4.94
CA ASN A 262 -15.75 17.07 5.21
C ASN A 262 -15.59 16.61 6.67
N PRO A 263 -16.56 16.87 7.56
CA PRO A 263 -16.44 16.51 8.97
C PRO A 263 -16.43 14.98 9.19
N GLU A 264 -17.06 14.22 8.29
CA GLU A 264 -17.10 12.77 8.40
C GLU A 264 -15.76 12.14 8.06
N ALA A 265 -15.02 12.68 7.08
CA ALA A 265 -13.66 12.24 6.78
C ALA A 265 -12.72 12.43 7.98
N LYS A 266 -12.86 13.56 8.68
CA LYS A 266 -12.07 13.85 9.89
C LYS A 266 -12.43 12.90 11.04
N LYS A 267 -13.71 12.65 11.28
CA LYS A 267 -14.18 11.72 12.33
C LYS A 267 -13.71 10.29 12.04
N PHE A 268 -13.85 9.84 10.81
CA PHE A 268 -13.37 8.52 10.40
C PHE A 268 -11.85 8.39 10.61
N LEU A 269 -11.08 9.39 10.20
CA LEU A 269 -9.62 9.37 10.36
C LEU A 269 -9.20 9.31 11.84
N LEU A 270 -9.85 10.07 12.73
CA LEU A 270 -9.61 9.97 14.17
C LEU A 270 -9.97 8.60 14.72
N TRP A 271 -11.13 8.08 14.32
CA TRP A 271 -11.55 6.75 14.75
C TRP A 271 -10.55 5.67 14.29
N VAL A 272 -10.04 5.77 13.06
CA VAL A 272 -8.99 4.87 12.58
C VAL A 272 -7.73 5.01 13.41
N ALA A 273 -7.28 6.23 13.72
CA ALA A 273 -6.11 6.47 14.58
C ALA A 273 -6.26 5.82 15.98
N ASP A 274 -7.49 5.75 16.50
CA ASP A 274 -7.78 5.10 17.79
C ASP A 274 -7.88 3.57 17.71
N ASN A 275 -8.18 3.01 16.55
CA ASN A 275 -8.58 1.61 16.43
C ASN A 275 -7.69 0.78 15.49
N ALA A 276 -6.83 1.40 14.66
CA ALA A 276 -6.08 0.72 13.62
C ALA A 276 -5.19 -0.42 14.14
N GLU A 277 -4.54 -0.22 15.29
CA GLU A 277 -3.50 -1.11 15.82
C GLU A 277 -3.98 -2.54 16.04
N LYS A 278 -5.26 -2.73 16.43
CA LYS A 278 -5.84 -4.04 16.72
C LYS A 278 -5.89 -4.99 15.52
N ASP A 279 -5.94 -4.44 14.30
CA ASP A 279 -6.10 -5.21 13.07
C ASP A 279 -4.78 -5.38 12.30
N LEU A 280 -3.73 -4.60 12.60
CA LEU A 280 -2.50 -4.55 11.81
C LEU A 280 -1.89 -5.93 11.53
N HIS A 281 -1.64 -6.72 12.55
CA HIS A 281 -1.00 -8.03 12.42
C HIS A 281 -1.83 -9.00 11.56
N ASN A 282 -3.16 -8.95 11.66
CA ASN A 282 -4.04 -9.82 10.89
C ASN A 282 -3.93 -9.55 9.37
N PHE A 283 -3.61 -8.31 9.00
CA PHE A 283 -3.41 -7.90 7.62
C PHE A 283 -1.93 -7.84 7.18
N GLY A 284 -1.01 -8.32 8.01
CA GLY A 284 0.42 -8.38 7.69
C GLY A 284 1.14 -7.03 7.83
N TYR A 285 0.60 -6.13 8.64
CA TYR A 285 1.25 -4.88 9.03
C TYR A 285 1.91 -5.00 10.39
N LEU A 286 2.92 -4.18 10.60
CA LEU A 286 3.63 -4.01 11.86
C LEU A 286 3.04 -2.80 12.60
N LYS A 287 3.14 -2.82 13.92
CA LYS A 287 2.83 -1.65 14.75
C LYS A 287 3.77 -0.49 14.43
N GLY A 288 3.30 0.72 14.63
CA GLY A 288 4.12 1.93 14.59
C GLY A 288 5.15 1.95 15.72
N GLU A 289 6.17 2.78 15.57
CA GLU A 289 7.07 3.09 16.68
C GLU A 289 6.32 3.85 17.78
N SER A 290 6.67 3.57 19.04
CA SER A 290 5.97 4.14 20.18
C SER A 290 6.04 5.68 20.15
N GLY A 291 4.91 6.33 20.41
CA GLY A 291 4.78 7.79 20.44
C GLY A 291 4.38 8.44 19.10
N ARG A 292 4.75 7.87 17.95
CA ARG A 292 4.47 8.50 16.65
C ARG A 292 2.96 8.65 16.36
N LEU A 293 2.20 7.60 16.60
CA LEU A 293 0.74 7.65 16.40
C LEU A 293 0.07 8.65 17.35
N THR A 294 0.57 8.76 18.58
CA THR A 294 0.07 9.73 19.57
C THR A 294 0.33 11.16 19.09
N GLU A 295 1.54 11.46 18.63
CA GLU A 295 1.88 12.79 18.10
C GLU A 295 1.04 13.15 16.86
N ASP A 296 0.86 12.21 15.94
CA ASP A 296 0.05 12.42 14.72
C ASP A 296 -1.42 12.65 15.10
N LYS A 297 -1.94 11.93 16.09
CA LYS A 297 -3.29 12.09 16.60
C LYS A 297 -3.50 13.48 17.25
N GLU A 298 -2.58 13.94 18.08
CA GLU A 298 -2.65 15.28 18.71
C GLU A 298 -2.69 16.39 17.65
N LYS A 299 -1.89 16.26 16.57
CA LYS A 299 -1.92 17.19 15.42
C LYS A 299 -3.27 17.18 14.72
N LEU A 300 -3.82 15.98 14.46
CA LEU A 300 -5.12 15.82 13.84
C LEU A 300 -6.24 16.41 14.68
N GLU A 301 -6.27 16.19 16.00
CA GLU A 301 -7.23 16.78 16.92
C GLU A 301 -7.15 18.31 16.92
N SER A 302 -5.94 18.87 16.85
CA SER A 302 -5.76 20.33 16.77
C SER A 302 -6.34 20.91 15.47
N LEU A 303 -6.28 20.15 14.37
CA LEU A 303 -6.88 20.53 13.08
C LEU A 303 -8.42 20.53 13.15
N LEU A 304 -8.99 19.64 13.95
CA LEU A 304 -10.46 19.52 14.09
C LEU A 304 -11.09 20.62 14.95
N ARG A 305 -10.31 21.24 15.83
CA ARG A 305 -10.78 22.30 16.71
C ARG A 305 -10.79 23.70 16.05
N LYS A 306 -10.20 23.80 14.85
CA LYS A 306 -10.20 25.02 14.02
C LYS A 306 -11.34 25.01 13.02
#